data_08f518325218cbfef92705270d01ca47
#
_entry.id   08f518325218cbfef92705270d01ca47
#
_cell.length_a   1.000
_cell.length_b   1.000
_cell.length_c   1.000
_cell.angle_alpha   90.00
_cell.angle_beta   90.00
_cell.angle_gamma   90.00
#
_symmetry.space_group_name_H-M   'P 1'
#
loop_
_entity.id
_entity.type
_entity.pdbx_description
1 polymer ?
#
loop_
_entity_poly.entity_id
_entity_poly.type
_entity_poly.pdbx_seq_one_letter_code
_entity_poly.pdbx_strand_id
1 'polypeptide(L)'
;LIAVTGLRISEALALDTDDLDAATGVLRVRHGKLGKERLLPLNPTVVDRLTAYTTERDRLLGRAPGQLFVRCNGDRLSEWSARASFARVSRTIGLREYSRFKLHGKGPRIHDLRHTFAVRTMIDWYRTGKDPAREMIKLTTWLGHANPDHTFWYIEAVPELLELEMARATRLSGEAEQ
;
A
#
# COMPACT_ATOMS: atom_id res chain seq x y z
N LEU A 1 5.42 1.18 4.85
CA LEU A 1 5.29 0.05 3.92
C LEU A 1 4.01 0.15 3.10
N ILE A 2 2.80 0.15 3.71
CA ILE A 2 1.50 0.14 2.99
C ILE A 2 1.40 1.26 1.93
N ALA A 3 1.86 2.47 2.23
CA ALA A 3 1.79 3.61 1.31
C ALA A 3 2.61 3.45 0.02
N VAL A 4 3.60 2.55 0.01
CA VAL A 4 4.52 2.34 -1.12
C VAL A 4 4.40 0.97 -1.77
N THR A 5 3.60 0.08 -1.19
CA THR A 5 3.37 -1.27 -1.71
C THR A 5 1.88 -1.58 -1.95
N GLY A 6 0.99 -0.80 -1.38
CA GLY A 6 -0.43 -1.07 -1.41
C GLY A 6 -0.86 -2.35 -0.66
N LEU A 7 -0.04 -2.92 0.21
CA LEU A 7 -0.41 -4.09 1.02
C LEU A 7 -1.68 -3.85 1.83
N ARG A 8 -2.46 -4.90 2.07
CA ARG A 8 -3.51 -4.86 3.10
C ARG A 8 -2.85 -4.80 4.47
N ILE A 9 -3.54 -4.16 5.42
CA ILE A 9 -3.01 -4.08 6.80
C ILE A 9 -2.75 -5.48 7.39
N SER A 10 -3.64 -6.42 7.17
CA SER A 10 -3.46 -7.81 7.63
C SER A 10 -2.25 -8.49 7.00
N GLU A 11 -2.00 -8.26 5.70
CA GLU A 11 -0.82 -8.78 5.00
C GLU A 11 0.46 -8.16 5.57
N ALA A 12 0.49 -6.84 5.74
CA ALA A 12 1.65 -6.15 6.30
C ALA A 12 1.99 -6.59 7.72
N LEU A 13 0.96 -6.80 8.56
CA LEU A 13 1.15 -7.25 9.95
C LEU A 13 1.47 -8.74 10.08
N ALA A 14 1.16 -9.54 9.06
CA ALA A 14 1.50 -10.97 9.01
C ALA A 14 2.96 -11.23 8.59
N LEU A 15 3.68 -10.21 8.09
CA LEU A 15 5.06 -10.37 7.65
C LEU A 15 5.99 -10.80 8.79
N ASP A 16 6.85 -11.74 8.47
CA ASP A 16 8.00 -12.12 9.29
C ASP A 16 9.27 -11.41 8.78
N THR A 17 10.31 -11.39 9.58
CA THR A 17 11.58 -10.75 9.22
C THR A 17 12.18 -11.39 7.97
N ASP A 18 12.08 -12.73 7.85
CA ASP A 18 12.58 -13.52 6.72
C ASP A 18 11.76 -13.35 5.42
N ASP A 19 10.64 -12.62 5.47
CA ASP A 19 9.90 -12.27 4.27
C ASP A 19 10.54 -11.13 3.48
N LEU A 20 11.46 -10.39 4.10
CA LEU A 20 12.26 -9.36 3.44
C LEU A 20 13.62 -9.92 3.06
N ASP A 21 13.84 -10.13 1.77
CA ASP A 21 15.19 -10.31 1.22
C ASP A 21 15.79 -8.93 0.92
N ALA A 22 16.59 -8.44 1.84
CA ALA A 22 17.21 -7.12 1.69
C ALA A 22 18.30 -7.10 0.60
N ALA A 23 18.89 -8.25 0.25
CA ALA A 23 19.93 -8.32 -0.77
C ALA A 23 19.37 -8.19 -2.17
N THR A 24 18.21 -8.80 -2.44
CA THR A 24 17.52 -8.72 -3.73
C THR A 24 16.46 -7.63 -3.77
N GLY A 25 16.12 -7.03 -2.64
CA GLY A 25 15.08 -6.02 -2.54
C GLY A 25 13.67 -6.59 -2.76
N VAL A 26 13.44 -7.85 -2.41
CA VAL A 26 12.16 -8.54 -2.63
C VAL A 26 11.45 -8.80 -1.31
N LEU A 27 10.17 -8.46 -1.25
CA LEU A 27 9.27 -8.78 -0.15
C LEU A 27 8.34 -9.92 -0.55
N ARG A 28 8.33 -11.00 0.24
CA ARG A 28 7.42 -12.13 0.07
C ARG A 28 6.15 -11.92 0.88
N VAL A 29 5.00 -11.96 0.24
CA VAL A 29 3.68 -11.88 0.89
C VAL A 29 3.06 -13.27 0.88
N ARG A 30 3.16 -14.01 2.00
CA ARG A 30 2.72 -15.41 2.12
C ARG A 30 1.21 -15.56 2.29
N HIS A 31 0.56 -14.63 2.97
CA HIS A 31 -0.85 -14.75 3.38
C HIS A 31 -1.75 -13.82 2.57
N GLY A 32 -1.70 -13.92 1.23
CA GLY A 32 -2.63 -13.23 0.37
C GLY A 32 -4.07 -13.80 0.49
N LYS A 33 -5.06 -13.08 -0.03
CA LYS A 33 -6.43 -13.58 -0.13
C LYS A 33 -6.43 -14.92 -0.90
N LEU A 34 -7.07 -15.97 -0.36
CA LEU A 34 -7.08 -17.34 -0.87
C LEU A 34 -5.73 -18.09 -0.77
N GLY A 35 -4.85 -17.70 0.16
CA GLY A 35 -3.57 -18.40 0.39
C GLY A 35 -2.53 -18.22 -0.72
N LYS A 36 -2.75 -17.30 -1.66
CA LYS A 36 -1.80 -17.06 -2.75
C LYS A 36 -0.60 -16.24 -2.25
N GLU A 37 0.59 -16.76 -2.50
CA GLU A 37 1.83 -16.02 -2.29
C GLU A 37 2.12 -15.09 -3.47
N ARG A 38 2.81 -13.97 -3.19
CA ARG A 38 3.33 -13.09 -4.22
C ARG A 38 4.63 -12.42 -3.76
N LEU A 39 5.48 -12.12 -4.72
CA LEU A 39 6.72 -11.41 -4.53
C LEU A 39 6.54 -9.95 -4.98
N LEU A 40 6.96 -9.03 -4.14
CA LEU A 40 6.89 -7.59 -4.42
C LEU A 40 8.31 -7.02 -4.44
N PRO A 41 8.81 -6.59 -5.59
CA PRO A 41 10.06 -5.84 -5.65
C PRO A 41 9.89 -4.50 -4.93
N LEU A 42 10.81 -4.15 -4.06
CA LEU A 42 10.83 -2.91 -3.30
C LEU A 42 11.86 -1.94 -3.89
N ASN A 43 11.54 -0.67 -3.83
CA ASN A 43 12.54 0.36 -4.10
C ASN A 43 13.66 0.30 -3.05
N PRO A 44 14.94 0.49 -3.42
CA PRO A 44 16.07 0.46 -2.48
C PRO A 44 15.85 1.32 -1.24
N THR A 45 15.29 2.52 -1.37
CA THR A 45 15.00 3.38 -0.23
C THR A 45 13.99 2.77 0.76
N VAL A 46 13.10 1.90 0.30
CA VAL A 46 12.14 1.18 1.16
C VAL A 46 12.86 0.06 1.90
N VAL A 47 13.75 -0.66 1.21
CA VAL A 47 14.60 -1.70 1.81
C VAL A 47 15.47 -1.09 2.92
N ASP A 48 16.15 0.03 2.65
CA ASP A 48 17.00 0.74 3.61
C ASP A 48 16.19 1.12 4.87
N ARG A 49 14.99 1.66 4.67
CA ARG A 49 14.11 2.06 5.80
C ARG A 49 13.62 0.87 6.61
N LEU A 50 13.32 -0.26 5.98
CA LEU A 50 12.92 -1.47 6.68
C LEU A 50 14.10 -2.09 7.45
N THR A 51 15.28 -2.11 6.84
CA THR A 51 16.51 -2.58 7.49
C THR A 51 16.88 -1.72 8.69
N ALA A 52 16.83 -0.40 8.55
CA ALA A 52 17.06 0.52 9.67
C ALA A 52 16.03 0.31 10.80
N TYR A 53 14.76 0.09 10.44
CA TYR A 53 13.71 -0.21 11.41
C TYR A 53 13.99 -1.52 12.16
N THR A 54 14.32 -2.61 11.45
CA THR A 54 14.59 -3.91 12.09
C THR A 54 15.83 -3.85 12.99
N THR A 55 16.88 -3.18 12.57
CA THR A 55 18.08 -2.96 13.38
C THR A 55 17.75 -2.22 14.69
N GLU A 56 17.02 -1.11 14.61
CA GLU A 56 16.65 -0.35 15.80
C GLU A 56 15.66 -1.11 16.71
N ARG A 57 14.70 -1.81 16.11
CA ARG A 57 13.76 -2.70 16.82
C ARG A 57 14.52 -3.73 17.65
N ASP A 58 15.48 -4.43 17.03
CA ASP A 58 16.24 -5.51 17.64
C ASP A 58 17.15 -4.97 18.75
N ARG A 59 17.76 -3.79 18.53
CA ARG A 59 18.53 -3.07 19.54
C ARG A 59 17.68 -2.73 20.78
N LEU A 60 16.47 -2.20 20.58
CA LEU A 60 15.57 -1.80 21.67
C LEU A 60 15.01 -3.01 22.44
N LEU A 61 14.80 -4.13 21.78
CA LEU A 61 14.25 -5.35 22.38
C LEU A 61 15.34 -6.23 22.99
N GLY A 62 16.62 -6.00 22.70
CA GLY A 62 17.71 -6.88 23.08
C GLY A 62 17.67 -8.26 22.42
N ARG A 63 16.84 -8.46 21.40
CA ARG A 63 16.66 -9.69 20.63
C ARG A 63 16.07 -9.41 19.26
N ALA A 64 16.27 -10.32 18.30
CA ALA A 64 15.64 -10.28 16.98
C ALA A 64 14.36 -11.13 17.00
N PRO A 65 13.16 -10.52 16.97
CA PRO A 65 11.90 -11.26 16.85
C PRO A 65 11.72 -11.80 15.42
N GLY A 66 10.99 -12.94 15.29
CA GLY A 66 10.64 -13.49 14.00
C GLY A 66 9.69 -12.60 13.19
N GLN A 67 8.87 -11.82 13.86
CA GLN A 67 7.89 -10.93 13.25
C GLN A 67 8.53 -9.62 12.79
N LEU A 68 8.13 -9.13 11.59
CA LEU A 68 8.65 -7.86 11.07
C LEU A 68 8.18 -6.68 11.94
N PHE A 69 6.88 -6.57 12.21
CA PHE A 69 6.31 -5.48 12.99
C PHE A 69 5.83 -5.97 14.36
N VAL A 70 6.38 -5.35 15.40
CA VAL A 70 6.14 -5.75 16.80
C VAL A 70 5.72 -4.58 17.69
N ARG A 71 5.17 -4.91 18.84
CA ARG A 71 4.94 -3.98 19.95
C ARG A 71 6.22 -3.81 20.75
N CYS A 72 6.23 -2.86 21.70
CA CYS A 72 7.37 -2.59 22.58
C CYS A 72 7.78 -3.80 23.44
N ASN A 73 6.87 -4.76 23.67
CA ASN A 73 7.16 -6.01 24.39
C ASN A 73 7.68 -7.14 23.47
N GLY A 74 7.80 -6.88 22.16
CA GLY A 74 8.25 -7.84 21.16
C GLY A 74 7.17 -8.73 20.57
N ASP A 75 5.91 -8.64 21.03
CA ASP A 75 4.80 -9.36 20.44
C ASP A 75 4.39 -8.78 19.07
N ARG A 76 3.80 -9.60 18.20
CA ARG A 76 3.28 -9.15 16.89
C ARG A 76 2.33 -7.96 17.06
N LEU A 77 2.51 -6.94 16.24
CA LEU A 77 1.65 -5.77 16.23
C LEU A 77 0.24 -6.17 15.77
N SER A 78 -0.77 -5.93 16.60
CA SER A 78 -2.17 -6.21 16.25
C SER A 78 -2.73 -5.14 15.31
N GLU A 79 -3.72 -5.53 14.50
CA GLU A 79 -4.43 -4.60 13.60
C GLU A 79 -5.09 -3.45 14.36
N TRP A 80 -5.67 -3.75 15.52
CA TRP A 80 -6.26 -2.73 16.39
C TRP A 80 -5.20 -1.69 16.84
N SER A 81 -4.03 -2.15 17.33
CA SER A 81 -2.95 -1.27 17.76
C SER A 81 -2.40 -0.42 16.61
N ALA A 82 -2.23 -1.01 15.41
CA ALA A 82 -1.78 -0.29 14.23
C ALA A 82 -2.79 0.80 13.83
N ARG A 83 -4.09 0.47 13.79
CA ARG A 83 -5.16 1.44 13.48
C ARG A 83 -5.25 2.56 14.53
N ALA A 84 -5.13 2.21 15.82
CA ALA A 84 -5.16 3.19 16.90
C ALA A 84 -3.95 4.15 16.83
N SER A 85 -2.75 3.61 16.57
CA SER A 85 -1.54 4.42 16.41
C SER A 85 -1.63 5.35 15.20
N PHE A 86 -2.09 4.85 14.05
CA PHE A 86 -2.32 5.65 12.85
C PHE A 86 -3.32 6.79 13.11
N ALA A 87 -4.44 6.49 13.76
CA ALA A 87 -5.45 7.48 14.11
C ALA A 87 -4.89 8.55 15.07
N ARG A 88 -4.06 8.15 16.02
CA ARG A 88 -3.38 9.08 16.95
C ARG A 88 -2.44 10.02 16.20
N VAL A 89 -1.54 9.48 15.37
CA VAL A 89 -0.60 10.28 14.57
C VAL A 89 -1.37 11.21 13.63
N SER A 90 -2.40 10.72 12.95
CA SER A 90 -3.21 11.54 12.04
C SER A 90 -3.88 12.72 12.76
N ARG A 91 -4.28 12.57 14.03
CA ARG A 91 -4.79 13.68 14.84
C ARG A 91 -3.68 14.67 15.20
N THR A 92 -2.53 14.17 15.64
CA THR A 92 -1.39 15.03 16.02
C THR A 92 -0.95 15.95 14.88
N ILE A 93 -1.02 15.48 13.63
CA ILE A 93 -0.65 16.26 12.44
C ILE A 93 -1.84 16.97 11.76
N GLY A 94 -3.01 17.03 12.41
CA GLY A 94 -4.18 17.79 11.94
C GLY A 94 -4.97 17.14 10.79
N LEU A 95 -4.64 15.91 10.38
CA LEU A 95 -5.35 15.20 9.30
C LEU A 95 -6.64 14.52 9.75
N ARG A 96 -6.89 14.44 11.06
CA ARG A 96 -8.05 13.76 11.61
C ARG A 96 -8.60 14.51 12.81
N GLU A 97 -9.91 14.72 12.83
CA GLU A 97 -10.60 15.34 13.95
C GLU A 97 -10.75 14.38 15.14
N TYR A 98 -10.82 14.95 16.34
CA TYR A 98 -11.18 14.21 17.54
C TYR A 98 -12.69 13.92 17.52
N SER A 99 -13.07 12.67 17.74
CA SER A 99 -14.47 12.28 17.88
C SER A 99 -14.71 11.65 19.25
N ARG A 100 -15.61 12.26 20.03
CA ARG A 100 -15.96 11.82 21.39
C ARG A 100 -16.75 10.52 21.41
N PHE A 101 -17.50 10.22 20.34
CA PHE A 101 -18.51 9.14 20.33
C PHE A 101 -18.26 8.04 19.29
N LYS A 102 -17.27 8.18 18.41
CA LYS A 102 -16.96 7.16 17.40
C LYS A 102 -15.47 6.88 17.42
N LEU A 103 -15.12 5.61 17.60
CA LEU A 103 -13.76 5.08 17.46
C LEU A 103 -13.12 5.47 16.12
N HIS A 104 -13.94 5.80 15.12
CA HIS A 104 -13.54 6.22 13.78
C HIS A 104 -14.07 7.63 13.51
N GLY A 105 -13.40 8.67 14.04
CA GLY A 105 -13.66 10.07 13.66
C GLY A 105 -13.50 10.29 12.15
N LYS A 106 -13.99 11.43 11.65
CA LYS A 106 -13.76 11.86 10.25
C LYS A 106 -12.25 12.02 9.99
N GLY A 107 -11.77 11.56 8.84
CA GLY A 107 -10.39 11.67 8.41
C GLY A 107 -9.78 10.36 7.91
N PRO A 108 -8.54 10.37 7.44
CA PRO A 108 -7.91 9.25 6.77
C PRO A 108 -7.79 8.02 7.68
N ARG A 109 -7.96 6.86 7.07
CA ARG A 109 -7.76 5.54 7.69
C ARG A 109 -6.49 4.91 7.11
N ILE A 110 -5.92 3.97 7.83
CA ILE A 110 -4.71 3.27 7.35
C ILE A 110 -4.94 2.55 6.01
N HIS A 111 -6.18 2.13 5.71
CA HIS A 111 -6.53 1.52 4.44
C HIS A 111 -6.48 2.50 3.27
N ASP A 112 -6.69 3.78 3.54
CA ASP A 112 -6.65 4.83 2.50
C ASP A 112 -5.24 5.03 1.93
N LEU A 113 -4.19 4.59 2.65
CA LEU A 113 -2.82 4.52 2.13
C LEU A 113 -2.71 3.57 0.94
N ARG A 114 -3.43 2.44 0.97
CA ARG A 114 -3.49 1.50 -0.16
C ARG A 114 -4.25 2.09 -1.33
N HIS A 115 -5.37 2.79 -1.07
CA HIS A 115 -6.10 3.52 -2.11
C HIS A 115 -5.21 4.55 -2.78
N THR A 116 -4.52 5.36 -1.98
CA THR A 116 -3.57 6.37 -2.47
C THR A 116 -2.47 5.75 -3.33
N PHE A 117 -1.92 4.59 -2.93
CA PHE A 117 -0.94 3.88 -3.74
C PHE A 117 -1.50 3.49 -5.11
N ALA A 118 -2.69 2.86 -5.14
CA ALA A 118 -3.33 2.44 -6.39
C ALA A 118 -3.60 3.63 -7.32
N VAL A 119 -4.22 4.69 -6.79
CA VAL A 119 -4.55 5.91 -7.54
C VAL A 119 -3.29 6.58 -8.10
N ARG A 120 -2.26 6.77 -7.29
CA ARG A 120 -1.00 7.37 -7.76
C ARG A 120 -0.31 6.54 -8.83
N THR A 121 -0.35 5.22 -8.72
CA THR A 121 0.19 4.32 -9.74
C THR A 121 -0.55 4.49 -11.06
N MET A 122 -1.88 4.61 -11.04
CA MET A 122 -2.67 4.83 -12.25
C MET A 122 -2.43 6.21 -12.85
N ILE A 123 -2.39 7.27 -12.05
CA ILE A 123 -2.05 8.63 -12.51
C ILE A 123 -0.69 8.64 -13.20
N ASP A 124 0.31 7.94 -12.62
CA ASP A 124 1.64 7.82 -13.21
C ASP A 124 1.61 7.15 -14.59
N TRP A 125 0.78 6.13 -14.79
CA TRP A 125 0.63 5.52 -16.12
C TRP A 125 0.13 6.51 -17.17
N TYR A 126 -0.92 7.26 -16.86
CA TYR A 126 -1.45 8.27 -17.79
C TYR A 126 -0.42 9.35 -18.09
N ARG A 127 0.32 9.81 -17.08
CA ARG A 127 1.35 10.84 -17.23
C ARG A 127 2.57 10.36 -18.01
N THR A 128 2.90 9.08 -17.90
CA THR A 128 4.05 8.47 -18.60
C THR A 128 3.69 7.80 -19.93
N GLY A 129 2.43 7.92 -20.38
CA GLY A 129 1.97 7.38 -21.66
C GLY A 129 1.85 5.86 -21.69
N LYS A 130 1.84 5.18 -20.53
CA LYS A 130 1.61 3.73 -20.48
C LYS A 130 0.17 3.39 -20.81
N ASP A 131 -0.06 2.20 -21.32
CA ASP A 131 -1.41 1.70 -21.60
C ASP A 131 -2.09 1.21 -20.29
N PRO A 132 -3.10 1.92 -19.77
CA PRO A 132 -3.76 1.54 -18.52
C PRO A 132 -4.41 0.15 -18.57
N ALA A 133 -4.92 -0.29 -19.73
CA ALA A 133 -5.54 -1.59 -19.86
C ALA A 133 -4.53 -2.74 -19.62
N ARG A 134 -3.31 -2.59 -20.13
CA ARG A 134 -2.22 -3.56 -19.89
C ARG A 134 -1.67 -3.49 -18.47
N GLU A 135 -1.48 -2.28 -17.94
CA GLU A 135 -0.91 -2.08 -16.61
C GLU A 135 -1.90 -2.47 -15.49
N MET A 136 -3.20 -2.38 -15.73
CA MET A 136 -4.24 -2.75 -14.77
C MET A 136 -4.13 -4.20 -14.30
N ILE A 137 -3.80 -5.11 -15.20
CA ILE A 137 -3.61 -6.53 -14.87
C ILE A 137 -2.45 -6.70 -13.89
N LYS A 138 -1.35 -5.98 -14.11
CA LYS A 138 -0.17 -5.99 -13.24
C LYS A 138 -0.52 -5.43 -11.85
N LEU A 139 -1.24 -4.32 -11.78
CA LEU A 139 -1.66 -3.72 -10.51
C LEU A 139 -2.63 -4.63 -9.76
N THR A 140 -3.58 -5.26 -10.45
CA THR A 140 -4.51 -6.22 -9.87
C THR A 140 -3.78 -7.38 -9.20
N THR A 141 -2.78 -7.94 -9.92
CA THR A 141 -1.91 -9.01 -9.39
C THR A 141 -1.07 -8.51 -8.22
N TRP A 142 -0.46 -7.35 -8.35
CA TRP A 142 0.34 -6.71 -7.29
C TRP A 142 -0.47 -6.50 -6.01
N LEU A 143 -1.67 -5.96 -6.14
CA LEU A 143 -2.57 -5.73 -5.01
C LEU A 143 -3.18 -7.03 -4.45
N GLY A 144 -3.10 -8.14 -5.18
CA GLY A 144 -3.73 -9.42 -4.80
C GLY A 144 -5.26 -9.32 -4.79
N HIS A 145 -5.85 -8.67 -5.81
CA HIS A 145 -7.28 -8.69 -6.04
C HIS A 145 -7.66 -9.98 -6.78
N ALA A 146 -8.71 -10.65 -6.28
CA ALA A 146 -9.24 -11.86 -6.95
C ALA A 146 -10.06 -11.49 -8.20
N ASN A 147 -10.66 -10.30 -8.21
CA ASN A 147 -11.43 -9.76 -9.32
C ASN A 147 -10.84 -8.41 -9.76
N PRO A 148 -10.56 -8.19 -11.06
CA PRO A 148 -10.12 -6.91 -11.61
C PRO A 148 -11.07 -5.75 -11.32
N ASP A 149 -12.39 -5.98 -11.22
CA ASP A 149 -13.41 -4.95 -10.93
C ASP A 149 -13.07 -4.15 -9.66
N HIS A 150 -12.48 -4.81 -8.66
CA HIS A 150 -12.00 -4.12 -7.44
C HIS A 150 -10.87 -3.11 -7.70
N THR A 151 -10.23 -3.19 -8.87
CA THR A 151 -9.20 -2.24 -9.28
C THR A 151 -9.78 -1.18 -10.20
N PHE A 152 -10.71 -1.54 -11.09
CA PHE A 152 -11.41 -0.60 -11.98
C PHE A 152 -12.22 0.44 -11.22
N TRP A 153 -12.80 0.07 -10.08
CA TRP A 153 -13.53 1.02 -9.22
C TRP A 153 -12.70 2.29 -8.89
N TYR A 154 -11.37 2.22 -8.85
CA TYR A 154 -10.54 3.41 -8.59
C TYR A 154 -10.64 4.45 -9.71
N ILE A 155 -10.80 4.03 -10.96
CA ILE A 155 -10.93 4.94 -12.11
C ILE A 155 -12.22 5.75 -11.98
N GLU A 156 -13.33 5.08 -11.67
CA GLU A 156 -14.65 5.71 -11.53
C GLU A 156 -14.73 6.63 -10.31
N ALA A 157 -14.01 6.31 -9.25
CA ALA A 157 -14.09 7.02 -7.98
C ALA A 157 -13.18 8.25 -7.89
N VAL A 158 -12.29 8.48 -8.86
CA VAL A 158 -11.28 9.56 -8.81
C VAL A 158 -11.41 10.47 -10.02
N PRO A 159 -11.95 11.72 -9.85
CA PRO A 159 -12.16 12.66 -10.96
C PRO A 159 -10.90 12.90 -11.83
N GLU A 160 -9.74 13.04 -11.21
CA GLU A 160 -8.46 13.23 -11.94
C GLU A 160 -8.16 12.07 -12.91
N LEU A 161 -8.50 10.83 -12.54
CA LEU A 161 -8.31 9.67 -13.43
C LEU A 161 -9.29 9.70 -14.60
N LEU A 162 -10.54 10.09 -14.37
CA LEU A 162 -11.53 10.26 -15.44
C LEU A 162 -11.10 11.34 -16.44
N GLU A 163 -10.61 12.48 -15.97
CA GLU A 163 -10.10 13.56 -16.82
C GLU A 163 -8.93 13.10 -17.69
N LEU A 164 -7.98 12.36 -17.09
CA LEU A 164 -6.83 11.81 -17.81
C LEU A 164 -7.24 10.76 -18.86
N GLU A 165 -8.23 9.94 -18.55
CA GLU A 165 -8.77 8.94 -19.48
C GLU A 165 -9.47 9.63 -20.68
N MET A 166 -10.30 10.63 -20.44
CA MET A 166 -10.95 11.43 -21.47
C MET A 166 -9.92 12.12 -22.36
N ALA A 167 -8.90 12.74 -21.79
CA ALA A 167 -7.84 13.41 -22.56
C ALA A 167 -7.03 12.42 -23.41
N ARG A 168 -6.88 11.19 -22.96
CA ARG A 168 -6.24 10.11 -23.76
C ARG A 168 -7.14 9.68 -24.91
N ALA A 169 -8.42 9.43 -24.66
CA ALA A 169 -9.38 9.01 -25.67
C ALA A 169 -9.44 10.04 -26.82
N THR A 170 -9.49 11.32 -26.49
CA THR A 170 -9.49 12.42 -27.48
C THR A 170 -8.23 12.42 -28.34
N ARG A 171 -7.03 12.17 -27.76
CA ARG A 171 -5.79 12.10 -28.52
C ARG A 171 -5.79 10.93 -29.51
N LEU A 172 -6.21 9.74 -29.06
CA LEU A 172 -6.27 8.55 -29.90
C LEU A 172 -7.27 8.68 -31.05
N SER A 173 -8.39 9.37 -30.84
CA SER A 173 -9.38 9.66 -31.89
C SER A 173 -8.84 10.63 -32.95
N GLY A 174 -8.08 11.65 -32.52
CA GLY A 174 -7.45 12.61 -33.46
C GLY A 174 -6.28 12.02 -34.28
N GLU A 175 -5.60 10.99 -33.76
CA GLU A 175 -4.55 10.26 -34.47
C GLU A 175 -5.11 9.24 -35.47
N ALA A 176 -6.35 8.77 -35.30
CA ALA A 176 -7.01 7.83 -36.21
C ALA A 176 -7.65 8.49 -37.43
N GLU A 177 -7.78 9.83 -37.43
CA GLU A 177 -8.32 10.63 -38.55
C GLU A 177 -7.24 11.22 -39.46
N GLN A 178 -5.97 10.95 -39.21
CA GLN A 178 -4.82 11.34 -40.06
C GLN A 178 -4.23 10.13 -40.77
#